data_afad01d7b94659bc03f40f64dfc6631d
#
_entry.id   afad01d7b94659bc03f40f64dfc6631d
#
_cell.length_a   1.000
_cell.length_b   1.000
_cell.length_c   1.000
_cell.angle_alpha   90.00
_cell.angle_beta   90.00
_cell.angle_gamma   90.00
#
_symmetry.space_group_name_H-M   'P 1'
#
loop_
_entity.id
_entity.type
_entity.pdbx_description
1 polymer ?
#
loop_
_entity_poly.entity_id
_entity_poly.type
_entity_poly.pdbx_seq_one_letter_code
_entity_poly.pdbx_strand_id
1 'polypeptide(L)'
;MNIGPHKILADHTFALLVEDEKGNKGLLANKHFAKGEVISPFFAREVLHAPTYLTVQLSDTEHILLGPEFLQYVNHSCDPSAFFDTTEMKLIALKDLQAGDPITFFYPSTEWKMDRAFQYLCRAPNCIGNIQGAYYLTPDQQQYYKLNTFILHKIQESNAGKQSA
;
A
#
# COMPACT_ATOMS: atom_id res chain seq x y z
N MET A 1 -15.25 -5.04 0.81
CA MET A 1 -15.46 -4.53 2.18
C MET A 1 -16.51 -3.44 2.13
N ASN A 2 -17.54 -3.57 2.92
CA ASN A 2 -18.50 -2.48 3.06
C ASN A 2 -17.86 -1.46 4.01
N ILE A 3 -17.42 -0.33 3.47
CA ILE A 3 -16.98 0.80 4.30
C ILE A 3 -18.26 1.32 4.95
N GLY A 4 -18.33 1.31 6.29
CA GLY A 4 -19.45 1.85 7.05
C GLY A 4 -19.77 3.31 6.66
N PRO A 5 -20.69 3.98 7.37
CA PRO A 5 -21.02 5.38 7.10
C PRO A 5 -19.76 6.24 7.04
N HIS A 6 -19.64 7.06 5.99
CA HIS A 6 -18.50 7.93 5.77
C HIS A 6 -18.96 9.28 5.19
N LYS A 7 -18.13 10.28 5.44
CA LYS A 7 -18.28 11.63 4.89
C LYS A 7 -17.29 11.81 3.74
N ILE A 8 -17.76 12.33 2.60
CA ILE A 8 -16.90 12.73 1.50
C ILE A 8 -16.24 14.07 1.87
N LEU A 9 -14.91 14.09 1.90
CA LEU A 9 -14.12 15.30 2.16
C LEU A 9 -13.72 16.00 0.88
N ALA A 10 -13.40 15.24 -0.19
CA ALA A 10 -13.02 15.77 -1.49
C ALA A 10 -13.31 14.76 -2.60
N ASP A 11 -13.59 15.28 -3.80
CA ASP A 11 -13.70 14.51 -5.04
C ASP A 11 -12.51 14.86 -5.93
N HIS A 12 -11.64 13.90 -6.15
CA HIS A 12 -10.47 14.00 -7.02
C HIS A 12 -10.75 13.30 -8.36
N THR A 13 -9.89 13.51 -9.35
CA THR A 13 -10.06 12.99 -10.72
C THR A 13 -10.36 11.48 -10.79
N PHE A 14 -9.87 10.67 -9.83
CA PHE A 14 -10.01 9.22 -9.86
C PHE A 14 -10.45 8.60 -8.53
N ALA A 15 -10.56 9.40 -7.46
CA ALA A 15 -10.90 8.90 -6.14
C ALA A 15 -11.65 9.92 -5.29
N LEU A 16 -12.54 9.43 -4.43
CA LEU A 16 -13.14 10.19 -3.35
C LEU A 16 -12.29 10.04 -2.10
N LEU A 17 -11.88 11.16 -1.50
CA LEU A 17 -11.32 11.17 -0.15
C LEU A 17 -12.48 11.15 0.83
N VAL A 18 -12.51 10.14 1.67
CA VAL A 18 -13.59 9.93 2.65
C VAL A 18 -13.03 9.84 4.07
N GLU A 19 -13.90 10.10 5.04
CA GLU A 19 -13.60 9.98 6.48
C GLU A 19 -14.71 9.21 7.17
N ASP A 20 -14.36 8.20 7.97
CA ASP A 20 -15.31 7.43 8.76
C ASP A 20 -15.73 8.18 10.05
N GLU A 21 -16.67 7.62 10.81
CA GLU A 21 -17.16 8.20 12.08
C GLU A 21 -16.07 8.33 13.16
N LYS A 22 -14.94 7.64 13.00
CA LYS A 22 -13.79 7.68 13.93
C LYS A 22 -12.71 8.65 13.49
N GLY A 23 -12.90 9.34 12.35
CA GLY A 23 -11.92 10.26 11.77
C GLY A 23 -10.84 9.58 10.93
N ASN A 24 -10.96 8.28 10.62
CA ASN A 24 -10.02 7.62 9.74
C ASN A 24 -10.32 7.97 8.28
N LYS A 25 -9.29 8.37 7.56
CA LYS A 25 -9.39 8.73 6.14
C LYS A 25 -9.07 7.53 5.26
N GLY A 26 -9.68 7.52 4.07
CA GLY A 26 -9.45 6.51 3.06
C GLY A 26 -9.83 7.01 1.67
N LEU A 27 -9.49 6.23 0.64
CA LEU A 27 -9.84 6.53 -0.75
C LEU A 27 -10.82 5.49 -1.29
N LEU A 28 -11.85 5.96 -1.98
CA LEU A 28 -12.77 5.15 -2.77
C LEU A 28 -12.57 5.49 -4.25
N ALA A 29 -12.62 4.48 -5.11
CA ALA A 29 -12.70 4.72 -6.56
C ALA A 29 -13.95 5.55 -6.86
N ASN A 30 -13.85 6.59 -7.70
CA ASN A 30 -15.02 7.37 -8.13
C ASN A 30 -15.52 6.96 -9.52
N LYS A 31 -14.85 6.00 -10.16
CA LYS A 31 -15.19 5.39 -11.45
C LYS A 31 -14.73 3.95 -11.50
N HIS A 32 -15.07 3.25 -12.58
CA HIS A 32 -14.55 1.90 -12.85
C HIS A 32 -13.07 1.96 -13.25
N PHE A 33 -12.31 0.97 -12.76
CA PHE A 33 -10.96 0.63 -13.23
C PHE A 33 -10.90 -0.87 -13.50
N ALA A 34 -10.40 -1.24 -14.67
CA ALA A 34 -10.14 -2.64 -14.99
C ALA A 34 -8.85 -3.10 -14.29
N LYS A 35 -8.76 -4.39 -13.98
CA LYS A 35 -7.51 -5.00 -13.48
C LYS A 35 -6.35 -4.69 -14.42
N GLY A 36 -5.23 -4.20 -13.86
CA GLY A 36 -4.04 -3.78 -14.59
C GLY A 36 -4.07 -2.32 -15.07
N GLU A 37 -5.20 -1.63 -14.94
CA GLU A 37 -5.30 -0.23 -15.32
C GLU A 37 -4.52 0.66 -14.34
N VAL A 38 -3.89 1.72 -14.87
CA VAL A 38 -3.24 2.75 -14.05
C VAL A 38 -4.33 3.64 -13.44
N ILE A 39 -4.45 3.60 -12.12
CA ILE A 39 -5.36 4.47 -11.36
C ILE A 39 -4.83 5.89 -11.36
N SER A 40 -3.53 6.06 -11.05
CA SER A 40 -2.86 7.35 -11.03
C SER A 40 -1.35 7.19 -11.18
N PRO A 41 -0.66 8.09 -11.88
CA PRO A 41 0.75 8.30 -11.65
C PRO A 41 0.95 8.88 -10.25
N PHE A 42 2.14 8.70 -9.68
CA PHE A 42 2.56 9.38 -8.46
C PHE A 42 4.01 9.87 -8.57
N PHE A 43 4.39 10.76 -7.68
CA PHE A 43 5.74 11.34 -7.63
C PHE A 43 6.14 11.60 -6.17
N ALA A 44 7.43 11.78 -5.93
CA ALA A 44 7.92 12.22 -4.64
C ALA A 44 7.64 13.72 -4.46
N ARG A 45 6.74 14.06 -3.55
CA ARG A 45 6.53 15.45 -3.11
C ARG A 45 7.67 15.90 -2.22
N GLU A 46 8.19 14.98 -1.41
CA GLU A 46 9.33 15.15 -0.54
C GLU A 46 10.04 13.80 -0.37
N VAL A 47 11.36 13.81 -0.24
CA VAL A 47 12.18 12.64 0.05
C VAL A 47 12.72 12.75 1.47
N LEU A 48 12.44 11.74 2.29
CA LEU A 48 12.91 11.61 3.66
C LEU A 48 13.92 10.47 3.76
N HIS A 49 14.83 10.55 4.74
CA HIS A 49 15.83 9.50 4.99
C HIS A 49 15.42 8.50 6.09
N ALA A 50 14.23 8.65 6.62
CA ALA A 50 13.64 7.74 7.59
C ALA A 50 12.14 7.53 7.26
N PRO A 51 11.59 6.33 7.54
CA PRO A 51 10.19 6.07 7.31
C PRO A 51 9.30 6.88 8.26
N THR A 52 8.12 7.23 7.78
CA THR A 52 7.00 7.68 8.59
C THR A 52 5.76 6.87 8.22
N TYR A 53 4.68 7.02 8.97
CA TYR A 53 3.41 6.33 8.67
C TYR A 53 2.75 6.80 7.36
N LEU A 54 3.26 7.86 6.72
CA LEU A 54 2.75 8.43 5.47
C LEU A 54 3.65 8.16 4.25
N THR A 55 4.85 7.62 4.47
CA THR A 55 5.83 7.45 3.39
C THR A 55 5.72 6.10 2.71
N VAL A 56 6.19 6.06 1.47
CA VAL A 56 6.45 4.86 0.68
C VAL A 56 7.96 4.75 0.49
N GLN A 57 8.54 3.58 0.74
CA GLN A 57 9.97 3.35 0.63
C GLN A 57 10.38 3.05 -0.81
N LEU A 58 11.41 3.74 -1.30
CA LEU A 58 11.99 3.53 -2.62
C LEU A 58 13.34 2.78 -2.56
N SER A 59 14.11 3.01 -1.50
CA SER A 59 15.44 2.41 -1.30
C SER A 59 15.75 2.27 0.20
N ASP A 60 16.94 1.82 0.54
CA ASP A 60 17.38 1.75 1.95
C ASP A 60 17.38 3.12 2.65
N THR A 61 17.53 4.19 1.91
CA THR A 61 17.70 5.55 2.45
C THR A 61 16.67 6.57 1.96
N GLU A 62 15.73 6.14 1.11
CA GLU A 62 14.75 7.04 0.50
C GLU A 62 13.34 6.60 0.77
N HIS A 63 12.61 7.44 1.46
CA HIS A 63 11.19 7.33 1.77
C HIS A 63 10.48 8.58 1.26
N ILE A 64 9.46 8.42 0.43
CA ILE A 64 8.79 9.56 -0.20
C ILE A 64 7.44 9.86 0.43
N LEU A 65 7.14 11.12 0.61
CA LEU A 65 5.78 11.60 0.74
C LEU A 65 5.16 11.67 -0.66
N LEU A 66 3.99 11.05 -0.80
CA LEU A 66 3.34 10.90 -2.10
C LEU A 66 2.78 12.23 -2.62
N GLY A 67 2.96 12.45 -3.91
CA GLY A 67 2.22 13.41 -4.70
C GLY A 67 1.47 12.70 -5.84
N PRO A 68 0.18 12.98 -6.07
CA PRO A 68 -0.72 13.86 -5.31
C PRO A 68 -0.89 13.48 -3.84
N GLU A 69 -1.00 14.48 -2.97
CA GLU A 69 -0.97 14.29 -1.51
C GLU A 69 -2.03 13.33 -0.97
N PHE A 70 -3.23 13.31 -1.55
CA PHE A 70 -4.32 12.45 -1.08
C PHE A 70 -4.02 10.95 -1.25
N LEU A 71 -3.04 10.55 -2.08
CA LEU A 71 -2.60 9.15 -2.18
C LEU A 71 -2.04 8.59 -0.86
N GLN A 72 -1.59 9.43 0.05
CA GLN A 72 -1.17 9.01 1.39
C GLN A 72 -2.29 8.35 2.21
N TYR A 73 -3.55 8.50 1.80
CA TYR A 73 -4.73 7.90 2.44
C TYR A 73 -5.17 6.58 1.80
N VAL A 74 -4.37 5.99 0.91
CA VAL A 74 -4.56 4.60 0.45
C VAL A 74 -4.22 3.67 1.60
N ASN A 75 -5.23 3.06 2.22
CA ASN A 75 -5.07 2.25 3.42
C ASN A 75 -4.57 0.84 3.12
N HIS A 76 -4.13 0.13 4.18
CA HIS A 76 -3.72 -1.26 4.11
C HIS A 76 -4.89 -2.21 3.85
N SER A 77 -4.61 -3.27 3.07
CA SER A 77 -5.44 -4.47 3.02
C SER A 77 -4.57 -5.72 2.80
N CYS A 78 -4.95 -6.84 3.44
CA CYS A 78 -4.39 -8.15 3.14
C CYS A 78 -5.00 -8.77 1.86
N ASP A 79 -6.08 -8.18 1.34
CA ASP A 79 -6.64 -8.44 0.01
C ASP A 79 -6.68 -7.12 -0.78
N PRO A 80 -5.50 -6.62 -1.23
CA PRO A 80 -5.38 -5.28 -1.78
C PRO A 80 -6.08 -5.14 -3.13
N SER A 81 -6.62 -3.95 -3.38
CA SER A 81 -7.24 -3.60 -4.64
C SER A 81 -6.28 -2.90 -5.61
N ALA A 82 -5.15 -2.41 -5.09
CA ALA A 82 -4.16 -1.66 -5.86
C ALA A 82 -2.73 -1.98 -5.43
N PHE A 83 -1.77 -1.56 -6.24
CA PHE A 83 -0.35 -1.74 -6.04
C PHE A 83 0.39 -0.46 -6.39
N PHE A 84 1.19 0.06 -5.48
CA PHE A 84 2.15 1.12 -5.76
C PHE A 84 3.37 0.53 -6.44
N ASP A 85 3.48 0.67 -7.75
CA ASP A 85 4.68 0.32 -8.51
C ASP A 85 5.71 1.43 -8.35
N THR A 86 6.69 1.22 -7.49
CA THR A 86 7.72 2.23 -7.19
C THR A 86 8.79 2.32 -8.26
N THR A 87 8.86 1.39 -9.21
CA THR A 87 9.76 1.45 -10.37
C THR A 87 9.17 2.35 -11.45
N GLU A 88 7.88 2.15 -11.76
CA GLU A 88 7.18 2.93 -12.80
C GLU A 88 6.50 4.19 -12.25
N MET A 89 6.49 4.36 -10.92
CA MET A 89 5.81 5.46 -10.22
C MET A 89 4.32 5.55 -10.58
N LYS A 90 3.62 4.40 -10.51
CA LYS A 90 2.21 4.25 -10.87
C LYS A 90 1.45 3.46 -9.81
N LEU A 91 0.27 3.93 -9.45
CA LEU A 91 -0.72 3.16 -8.70
C LEU A 91 -1.57 2.37 -9.69
N ILE A 92 -1.54 1.04 -9.60
CA ILE A 92 -2.13 0.12 -10.58
C ILE A 92 -3.22 -0.70 -9.89
N ALA A 93 -4.37 -0.88 -10.55
CA ALA A 93 -5.45 -1.74 -10.08
C ALA A 93 -5.03 -3.22 -10.13
N LEU A 94 -5.15 -3.95 -9.02
CA LEU A 94 -4.88 -5.39 -8.93
C LEU A 94 -6.11 -6.25 -9.25
N LYS A 95 -7.28 -5.67 -9.21
CA LYS A 95 -8.58 -6.27 -9.54
C LYS A 95 -9.48 -5.21 -10.14
N ASP A 96 -10.61 -5.62 -10.73
CA ASP A 96 -11.62 -4.67 -11.18
C ASP A 96 -12.17 -3.90 -9.97
N LEU A 97 -12.24 -2.58 -10.11
CA LEU A 97 -12.81 -1.67 -9.13
C LEU A 97 -14.03 -0.99 -9.72
N GLN A 98 -15.10 -0.94 -8.97
CA GLN A 98 -16.29 -0.14 -9.29
C GLN A 98 -16.26 1.18 -8.51
N ALA A 99 -17.03 2.15 -8.97
CA ALA A 99 -17.23 3.38 -8.20
C ALA A 99 -17.76 3.03 -6.79
N GLY A 100 -17.12 3.56 -5.76
CA GLY A 100 -17.40 3.26 -4.34
C GLY A 100 -16.54 2.17 -3.74
N ASP A 101 -15.77 1.40 -4.53
CA ASP A 101 -14.86 0.41 -3.99
C ASP A 101 -13.64 1.06 -3.32
N PRO A 102 -13.16 0.51 -2.18
CA PRO A 102 -11.98 1.04 -1.52
C PRO A 102 -10.71 0.79 -2.33
N ILE A 103 -9.90 1.83 -2.47
CA ILE A 103 -8.54 1.74 -2.99
C ILE A 103 -7.63 1.44 -1.81
N THR A 104 -7.04 0.25 -1.83
CA THR A 104 -6.17 -0.25 -0.75
C THR A 104 -4.93 -0.92 -1.31
N PHE A 105 -3.83 -0.93 -0.56
CA PHE A 105 -2.64 -1.67 -0.95
C PHE A 105 -2.06 -2.48 0.21
N PHE A 106 -1.18 -3.42 -0.11
CA PHE A 106 -0.48 -4.23 0.88
C PHE A 106 0.78 -3.49 1.34
N TYR A 107 0.79 -2.94 2.55
CA TYR A 107 1.90 -2.10 3.04
C TYR A 107 3.27 -2.76 2.92
N PRO A 108 3.45 -4.06 3.25
CA PRO A 108 4.75 -4.70 3.05
C PRO A 108 5.20 -4.79 1.59
N SER A 109 4.36 -4.45 0.61
CA SER A 109 4.78 -4.41 -0.80
C SER A 109 5.75 -3.27 -1.11
N THR A 110 5.79 -2.25 -0.27
CA THR A 110 6.68 -1.09 -0.39
C THR A 110 7.60 -0.93 0.81
N GLU A 111 7.24 -1.44 1.99
CA GLU A 111 7.95 -1.20 3.24
C GLU A 111 8.77 -2.42 3.68
N TRP A 112 10.08 -2.28 3.79
CA TRP A 112 10.95 -3.32 4.34
C TRP A 112 10.73 -3.50 5.83
N LYS A 113 10.83 -2.42 6.60
CA LYS A 113 10.47 -2.34 8.02
C LYS A 113 9.70 -1.05 8.23
N MET A 114 8.48 -1.17 8.73
CA MET A 114 7.62 -0.02 8.97
C MET A 114 8.05 0.77 10.21
N ASP A 115 7.81 2.08 10.19
CA ASP A 115 7.98 2.96 11.36
C ASP A 115 7.14 2.48 12.55
N ARG A 116 5.88 2.10 12.29
CA ARG A 116 4.95 1.59 13.31
C ARG A 116 4.27 0.32 12.83
N ALA A 117 4.52 -0.78 13.53
CA ALA A 117 3.75 -2.00 13.38
C ALA A 117 2.35 -1.83 13.99
N PHE A 118 1.35 -2.47 13.41
CA PHE A 118 -0.01 -2.48 13.96
C PHE A 118 -0.70 -3.81 13.71
N GLN A 119 -1.66 -4.13 14.56
CA GLN A 119 -2.52 -5.29 14.37
C GLN A 119 -3.67 -4.94 13.44
N TYR A 120 -3.92 -5.82 12.48
CA TYR A 120 -4.99 -5.65 11.51
C TYR A 120 -5.75 -6.96 11.31
N LEU A 121 -6.99 -6.98 11.78
CA LEU A 121 -7.89 -8.13 11.69
C LEU A 121 -8.92 -7.87 10.59
N CYS A 122 -8.53 -8.09 9.33
CA CYS A 122 -9.38 -7.80 8.17
C CYS A 122 -10.40 -8.88 7.84
N ARG A 123 -10.43 -10.00 8.59
CA ARG A 123 -11.26 -11.18 8.33
C ARG A 123 -11.05 -11.85 6.96
N ALA A 124 -10.09 -11.41 6.17
CA ALA A 124 -9.70 -12.08 4.95
C ALA A 124 -9.04 -13.42 5.29
N PRO A 125 -9.23 -14.49 4.47
CA PRO A 125 -8.60 -15.79 4.71
C PRO A 125 -7.07 -15.73 4.77
N ASN A 126 -6.48 -14.77 4.07
CA ASN A 126 -5.04 -14.51 3.99
C ASN A 126 -4.58 -13.38 4.93
N CYS A 127 -5.39 -13.00 5.94
CA CYS A 127 -5.01 -11.95 6.88
C CYS A 127 -3.74 -12.32 7.63
N ILE A 128 -2.71 -11.47 7.54
CA ILE A 128 -1.41 -11.72 8.19
C ILE A 128 -1.36 -11.23 9.64
N GLY A 129 -2.42 -10.57 10.11
CA GLY A 129 -2.63 -10.16 11.50
C GLY A 129 -1.76 -8.99 11.95
N ASN A 130 -0.44 -9.14 11.94
CA ASN A 130 0.50 -8.10 12.34
C ASN A 130 1.19 -7.49 11.12
N ILE A 131 0.99 -6.21 10.88
CA ILE A 131 1.54 -5.48 9.74
C ILE A 131 2.77 -4.71 10.20
N GLN A 132 3.95 -5.11 9.72
CA GLN A 132 5.22 -4.58 10.23
C GLN A 132 6.32 -4.46 9.16
N GLY A 133 6.01 -4.82 7.92
CA GLY A 133 6.91 -4.73 6.77
C GLY A 133 7.34 -6.09 6.21
N ALA A 134 7.97 -6.06 5.04
CA ALA A 134 8.30 -7.26 4.27
C ALA A 134 9.37 -8.15 4.94
N TYR A 135 10.22 -7.58 5.78
CA TYR A 135 11.23 -8.33 6.55
C TYR A 135 10.61 -9.48 7.36
N TYR A 136 9.37 -9.33 7.80
CA TYR A 136 8.66 -10.28 8.67
C TYR A 136 7.71 -11.22 7.92
N LEU A 137 7.63 -11.12 6.60
CA LEU A 137 6.80 -12.01 5.79
C LEU A 137 7.37 -13.43 5.75
N THR A 138 6.49 -14.42 5.87
CA THR A 138 6.85 -15.83 5.62
C THR A 138 7.14 -16.06 4.13
N PRO A 139 7.86 -17.14 3.76
CA PRO A 139 8.08 -17.47 2.35
C PRO A 139 6.79 -17.58 1.52
N ASP A 140 5.73 -18.17 2.10
CA ASP A 140 4.43 -18.28 1.43
C ASP A 140 3.79 -16.91 1.19
N GLN A 141 3.87 -16.00 2.16
CA GLN A 141 3.39 -14.63 2.02
C GLN A 141 4.19 -13.85 0.97
N GLN A 142 5.52 -14.03 0.93
CA GLN A 142 6.39 -13.42 -0.09
C GLN A 142 6.03 -13.86 -1.51
N GLN A 143 5.59 -15.11 -1.69
CA GLN A 143 5.14 -15.63 -2.99
C GLN A 143 3.72 -15.21 -3.34
N TYR A 144 2.86 -15.08 -2.34
CA TYR A 144 1.46 -14.75 -2.54
C TYR A 144 1.23 -13.30 -2.98
N TYR A 145 1.96 -12.35 -2.35
CA TYR A 145 1.77 -10.93 -2.59
C TYR A 145 2.65 -10.40 -3.71
N LYS A 146 2.11 -9.45 -4.49
CA LYS A 146 2.93 -8.65 -5.41
C LYS A 146 3.78 -7.68 -4.59
N LEU A 147 5.11 -7.79 -4.74
CA LEU A 147 6.09 -6.97 -4.04
C LEU A 147 6.90 -6.14 -5.03
N ASN A 148 7.34 -4.96 -4.63
CA ASN A 148 8.21 -4.12 -5.44
C ASN A 148 9.61 -4.70 -5.61
N THR A 149 10.29 -4.32 -6.68
CA THR A 149 11.65 -4.80 -7.03
C THR A 149 12.62 -4.57 -5.88
N PHE A 150 12.59 -3.41 -5.24
CA PHE A 150 13.42 -3.11 -4.07
C PHE A 150 13.19 -4.13 -2.94
N ILE A 151 11.93 -4.41 -2.61
CA ILE A 151 11.57 -5.38 -1.55
C ILE A 151 12.05 -6.79 -1.91
N LEU A 152 11.88 -7.21 -3.16
CA LEU A 152 12.37 -8.52 -3.64
C LEU A 152 13.89 -8.64 -3.51
N HIS A 153 14.66 -7.60 -3.84
CA HIS A 153 16.10 -7.57 -3.63
C HIS A 153 16.46 -7.69 -2.14
N LYS A 154 15.78 -6.96 -1.26
CA LYS A 154 16.00 -7.05 0.19
C LYS A 154 15.73 -8.44 0.74
N ILE A 155 14.71 -9.13 0.26
CA ILE A 155 14.40 -10.51 0.63
C ILE A 155 15.55 -11.44 0.20
N GLN A 156 16.05 -11.30 -1.03
CA GLN A 156 17.16 -12.10 -1.56
C GLN A 156 18.44 -11.90 -0.72
N GLU A 157 18.80 -10.64 -0.44
CA GLU A 157 19.96 -10.30 0.41
C GLU A 157 19.83 -10.90 1.81
N SER A 158 18.66 -10.80 2.44
CA SER A 158 18.38 -11.34 3.76
C SER A 158 18.50 -12.87 3.80
N ASN A 159 18.05 -13.55 2.75
CA ASN A 159 18.13 -15.01 2.64
C ASN A 159 19.57 -15.47 2.39
N ALA A 160 20.34 -14.76 1.56
CA ALA A 160 21.77 -15.05 1.32
C ALA A 160 22.60 -14.90 2.60
N GLY A 161 22.33 -13.85 3.40
CA GLY A 161 23.00 -13.65 4.69
C GLY A 161 22.73 -14.76 5.73
N LYS A 162 21.55 -15.39 5.68
CA LYS A 162 21.19 -16.51 6.56
C LYS A 162 21.85 -17.83 6.17
N GLN A 163 22.21 -18.02 4.89
CA GLN A 163 22.91 -19.23 4.39
C GLN A 163 24.42 -19.19 4.62
N SER A 164 24.98 -18.00 4.87
CA SER A 164 26.41 -17.77 5.09
C SER A 164 26.80 -17.76 6.58
N ALA A 165 25.84 -17.92 7.48
CA ALA A 165 26.05 -17.88 8.92
C ALA A 165 26.13 -19.28 9.55
#